data_9d31db4450b7c9993c325456c44b9efa
#
_entry.id   9d31db4450b7c9993c325456c44b9efa
#
_cell.length_a   1.000
_cell.length_b   1.000
_cell.length_c   1.000
_cell.angle_alpha   90.00
_cell.angle_beta   90.00
_cell.angle_gamma   90.00
#
_symmetry.space_group_name_H-M   'P 1'
#
loop_
_entity.id
_entity.type
_entity.pdbx_description
1 polymer ?
#
loop_
_entity_poly.entity_id
_entity_poly.type
_entity_poly.pdbx_seq_one_letter_code
_entity_poly.pdbx_strand_id
1 'polypeptide(L)'
;MEYIIAKLAKISGVSTRTLRFYDEIGLLKPARWTQGGYRVYADKEVDLLQQILFFRELDMPLGDIRDILHSDDFSDIQALAGHLSKLEDKRARLDKLITNVKKNLAPKERKNHYE
;
A
#
# COMPACT_ATOMS: atom_id res chain seq x y z
N MET A 1 -21.27 -12.98 -7.40
CA MET A 1 -20.95 -12.46 -8.73
C MET A 1 -19.50 -12.69 -9.03
N GLU A 2 -19.12 -12.92 -10.27
CA GLU A 2 -17.73 -13.14 -10.65
C GLU A 2 -17.27 -12.11 -11.66
N TYR A 3 -15.99 -11.78 -11.61
CA TYR A 3 -15.35 -10.79 -12.49
C TYR A 3 -14.09 -11.37 -13.10
N ILE A 4 -13.91 -11.20 -14.39
CA ILE A 4 -12.61 -11.45 -15.01
C ILE A 4 -11.68 -10.28 -14.67
N ILE A 5 -10.38 -10.52 -14.76
CA ILE A 5 -9.36 -9.56 -14.31
C ILE A 5 -9.53 -8.16 -14.93
N ALA A 6 -9.82 -8.07 -16.22
CA ALA A 6 -9.99 -6.78 -16.89
C ALA A 6 -11.14 -5.97 -16.30
N LYS A 7 -12.25 -6.63 -15.99
CA LYS A 7 -13.40 -5.98 -15.39
C LYS A 7 -13.13 -5.51 -13.98
N LEU A 8 -12.50 -6.37 -13.16
CA LEU A 8 -12.15 -6.02 -11.79
C LEU A 8 -11.17 -4.85 -11.75
N ALA A 9 -10.16 -4.86 -12.61
CA ALA A 9 -9.20 -3.78 -12.72
C ALA A 9 -9.91 -2.45 -13.00
N LYS A 10 -10.82 -2.46 -13.97
CA LYS A 10 -11.53 -1.25 -14.37
C LYS A 10 -12.39 -0.69 -13.24
N ILE A 11 -13.20 -1.51 -12.56
CA ILE A 11 -14.08 -1.02 -11.50
C ILE A 11 -13.34 -0.65 -10.22
N SER A 12 -12.15 -1.21 -10.01
CA SER A 12 -11.35 -0.95 -8.81
C SER A 12 -10.33 0.16 -9.00
N GLY A 13 -10.15 0.65 -10.23
CA GLY A 13 -9.19 1.71 -10.50
C GLY A 13 -7.73 1.28 -10.42
N VAL A 14 -7.45 -0.01 -10.61
CA VAL A 14 -6.09 -0.55 -10.66
C VAL A 14 -5.83 -1.17 -12.02
N SER A 15 -4.57 -1.37 -12.38
CA SER A 15 -4.23 -2.01 -13.64
C SER A 15 -4.34 -3.53 -13.54
N THR A 16 -4.54 -4.20 -14.68
CA THR A 16 -4.48 -5.67 -14.73
C THR A 16 -3.09 -6.16 -14.33
N ARG A 17 -2.06 -5.38 -14.64
CA ARG A 17 -0.69 -5.68 -14.26
C ARG A 17 -0.54 -5.73 -12.73
N THR A 18 -1.15 -4.79 -12.02
CA THR A 18 -1.16 -4.78 -10.56
C THR A 18 -1.81 -6.03 -10.00
N LEU A 19 -2.97 -6.42 -10.54
CA LEU A 19 -3.68 -7.62 -10.08
C LEU A 19 -2.87 -8.90 -10.36
N ARG A 20 -2.19 -9.00 -11.49
CA ARG A 20 -1.31 -10.13 -11.79
C ARG A 20 -0.14 -10.18 -10.82
N PHE A 21 0.43 -9.03 -10.51
CA PHE A 21 1.51 -8.93 -9.53
C PHE A 21 1.06 -9.39 -8.15
N TYR A 22 -0.15 -8.97 -7.71
CA TYR A 22 -0.70 -9.40 -6.43
C TYR A 22 -0.89 -10.91 -6.37
N ASP A 23 -1.27 -11.54 -7.49
CA ASP A 23 -1.34 -12.99 -7.57
C ASP A 23 0.05 -13.62 -7.43
N GLU A 24 1.03 -13.11 -8.17
CA GLU A 24 2.41 -13.63 -8.15
C GLU A 24 3.03 -13.62 -6.76
N ILE A 25 2.81 -12.56 -6.00
CA ILE A 25 3.37 -12.43 -4.64
C ILE A 25 2.50 -13.08 -3.58
N GLY A 26 1.38 -13.68 -3.96
CA GLY A 26 0.48 -14.34 -3.01
C GLY A 26 -0.36 -13.39 -2.17
N LEU A 27 -0.48 -12.12 -2.57
CA LEU A 27 -1.29 -11.14 -1.85
C LEU A 27 -2.77 -11.31 -2.14
N LEU A 28 -3.13 -11.49 -3.41
CA LEU A 28 -4.50 -11.69 -3.85
C LEU A 28 -4.53 -12.68 -5.00
N LYS A 29 -4.97 -13.90 -4.72
CA LYS A 29 -5.09 -14.94 -5.74
C LYS A 29 -6.50 -14.95 -6.29
N PRO A 30 -6.67 -15.26 -7.61
CA PRO A 30 -8.02 -15.41 -8.16
C PRO A 30 -8.74 -16.60 -7.53
N ALA A 31 -10.08 -16.57 -7.59
CA ALA A 31 -10.89 -17.67 -7.11
C ALA A 31 -10.72 -18.91 -7.98
N ARG A 32 -10.57 -18.71 -9.29
CA ARG A 32 -10.38 -19.77 -10.27
C ARG A 32 -9.87 -19.19 -11.59
N TRP A 33 -9.64 -20.07 -12.55
CA TRP A 33 -9.25 -19.71 -13.91
C TRP A 33 -10.30 -20.24 -14.88
N THR A 34 -10.54 -19.52 -15.96
CA THR A 34 -11.40 -20.03 -17.05
C THR A 34 -10.63 -21.06 -17.87
N GLN A 35 -11.34 -21.78 -18.74
CA GLN A 35 -10.71 -22.71 -19.68
C GLN A 35 -9.78 -21.97 -20.65
N GLY A 36 -10.07 -20.71 -20.93
CA GLY A 36 -9.21 -19.86 -21.78
C GLY A 36 -8.00 -19.28 -21.08
N GLY A 37 -7.79 -19.60 -19.79
CA GLY A 37 -6.62 -19.11 -19.05
C GLY A 37 -6.78 -17.73 -18.44
N TYR A 38 -8.01 -17.26 -18.24
CA TYR A 38 -8.26 -15.96 -17.62
C TYR A 38 -8.55 -16.10 -16.13
N ARG A 39 -8.02 -15.17 -15.35
CA ARG A 39 -8.27 -15.11 -13.91
C ARG A 39 -9.69 -14.64 -13.63
N VAL A 40 -10.36 -15.29 -12.69
CA VAL A 40 -11.72 -14.94 -12.25
C VAL A 40 -11.70 -14.67 -10.75
N TYR A 41 -12.32 -13.57 -10.36
CA TYR A 41 -12.41 -13.10 -8.97
C TYR A 41 -13.85 -13.09 -8.54
N ALA A 42 -14.12 -13.71 -7.38
CA ALA A 42 -15.47 -13.75 -6.80
C ALA A 42 -15.59 -12.66 -5.71
N ASP A 43 -16.75 -12.60 -5.07
CA ASP A 43 -17.05 -11.56 -4.08
C ASP A 43 -16.02 -11.52 -2.94
N LYS A 44 -15.53 -12.68 -2.51
CA LYS A 44 -14.51 -12.76 -1.47
C LYS A 44 -13.22 -12.05 -1.88
N GLU A 45 -12.78 -12.27 -3.11
CA GLU A 45 -11.57 -11.65 -3.64
C GLU A 45 -11.76 -10.14 -3.88
N VAL A 46 -12.95 -9.73 -4.25
CA VAL A 46 -13.28 -8.30 -4.40
C VAL A 46 -13.18 -7.61 -3.05
N ASP A 47 -13.72 -8.22 -2.00
CA ASP A 47 -13.64 -7.67 -0.64
C ASP A 47 -12.18 -7.59 -0.15
N LEU A 48 -11.38 -8.62 -0.44
CA LEU A 48 -9.96 -8.62 -0.10
C LEU A 48 -9.22 -7.50 -0.84
N LEU A 49 -9.54 -7.29 -2.12
CA LEU A 49 -8.92 -6.20 -2.88
C LEU A 49 -9.24 -4.84 -2.26
N GLN A 50 -10.48 -4.64 -1.81
CA GLN A 50 -10.87 -3.40 -1.15
C GLN A 50 -10.05 -3.15 0.12
N GLN A 51 -9.80 -4.19 0.91
CA GLN A 51 -8.94 -4.09 2.09
C GLN A 51 -7.50 -3.77 1.73
N ILE A 52 -6.96 -4.42 0.69
CA ILE A 52 -5.61 -4.16 0.20
C ILE A 52 -5.49 -2.69 -0.21
N LEU A 53 -6.42 -2.19 -1.00
CA LEU A 53 -6.38 -0.81 -1.49
C LEU A 53 -6.52 0.20 -0.35
N PHE A 54 -7.32 -0.11 0.67
CA PHE A 54 -7.42 0.73 1.87
C PHE A 54 -6.06 0.86 2.57
N PHE A 55 -5.40 -0.27 2.83
CA PHE A 55 -4.09 -0.26 3.49
C PHE A 55 -3.02 0.40 2.61
N ARG A 56 -3.11 0.25 1.28
CA ARG A 56 -2.19 0.91 0.35
C ARG A 56 -2.33 2.42 0.38
N GLU A 57 -3.54 2.94 0.53
CA GLU A 57 -3.75 4.38 0.69
C GLU A 57 -3.12 4.92 1.95
N LEU A 58 -2.93 4.09 2.96
CA LEU A 58 -2.24 4.44 4.20
C LEU A 58 -0.72 4.24 4.09
N ASP A 59 -0.21 3.98 2.89
CA ASP A 59 1.22 3.71 2.63
C ASP A 59 1.75 2.47 3.34
N MET A 60 0.89 1.51 3.63
CA MET A 60 1.34 0.26 4.23
C MET A 60 2.06 -0.60 3.19
N PRO A 61 3.26 -1.13 3.48
CA PRO A 61 3.97 -2.00 2.55
C PRO A 61 3.20 -3.28 2.23
N LEU A 62 3.33 -3.77 1.00
CA LEU A 62 2.60 -4.95 0.55
C LEU A 62 2.87 -6.19 1.40
N GLY A 63 4.11 -6.37 1.88
CA GLY A 63 4.46 -7.49 2.76
C GLY A 63 3.69 -7.46 4.07
N ASP A 64 3.54 -6.27 4.65
CA ASP A 64 2.77 -6.09 5.88
C ASP A 64 1.28 -6.37 5.65
N ILE A 65 0.74 -5.91 4.52
CA ILE A 65 -0.66 -6.16 4.15
C ILE A 65 -0.89 -7.66 4.00
N ARG A 66 0.02 -8.35 3.32
CA ARG A 66 -0.09 -9.81 3.14
C ARG A 66 -0.11 -10.52 4.48
N ASP A 67 0.78 -10.16 5.39
CA ASP A 67 0.84 -10.76 6.71
C ASP A 67 -0.45 -10.55 7.51
N ILE A 68 -1.01 -9.34 7.42
CA ILE A 68 -2.29 -9.03 8.09
C ILE A 68 -3.42 -9.88 7.54
N LEU A 69 -3.54 -9.94 6.21
CA LEU A 69 -4.65 -10.66 5.57
C LEU A 69 -4.55 -12.17 5.74
N HIS A 70 -3.35 -12.70 5.95
CA HIS A 70 -3.12 -14.14 6.10
C HIS A 70 -3.01 -14.58 7.57
N SER A 71 -3.14 -13.66 8.51
CA SER A 71 -3.07 -13.96 9.94
C SER A 71 -4.46 -14.00 10.55
N ASP A 72 -4.80 -15.11 11.22
CA ASP A 72 -6.05 -15.23 11.96
C ASP A 72 -6.00 -14.49 13.30
N ASP A 73 -4.79 -14.15 13.76
CA ASP A 73 -4.58 -13.53 15.08
C ASP A 73 -4.53 -12.01 15.05
N PHE A 74 -4.47 -11.40 13.87
CA PHE A 74 -4.40 -9.95 13.76
C PHE A 74 -5.78 -9.34 13.60
N SER A 75 -6.11 -8.41 14.51
CA SER A 75 -7.25 -7.53 14.30
C SER A 75 -6.83 -6.36 13.44
N ASP A 76 -7.77 -5.80 12.67
CA ASP A 76 -7.53 -4.60 11.88
C ASP A 76 -7.09 -3.43 12.77
N ILE A 77 -7.60 -3.37 14.00
CA ILE A 77 -7.25 -2.33 14.95
C ILE A 77 -5.79 -2.41 15.35
N GLN A 78 -5.28 -3.61 15.64
CA GLN A 78 -3.86 -3.80 15.98
C GLN A 78 -2.96 -3.46 14.81
N ALA A 79 -3.35 -3.86 13.61
CA ALA A 79 -2.60 -3.55 12.40
C ALA A 79 -2.51 -2.04 12.16
N LEU A 80 -3.63 -1.34 12.30
CA LEU A 80 -3.69 0.10 12.14
C LEU A 80 -2.89 0.84 13.21
N ALA A 81 -2.97 0.37 14.47
CA ALA A 81 -2.21 0.98 15.57
C ALA A 81 -0.71 0.84 15.34
N GLY A 82 -0.25 -0.34 14.90
CA GLY A 82 1.16 -0.57 14.57
C GLY A 82 1.61 0.29 13.40
N HIS A 83 0.78 0.43 12.39
CA HIS A 83 1.09 1.27 11.24
C HIS A 83 1.14 2.75 11.62
N LEU A 84 0.22 3.21 12.47
CA LEU A 84 0.23 4.58 12.98
C LEU A 84 1.56 4.89 13.67
N SER A 85 2.03 3.98 14.53
CA SER A 85 3.30 4.15 15.23
C SER A 85 4.47 4.31 14.24
N LYS A 86 4.50 3.50 13.18
CA LYS A 86 5.53 3.61 12.13
C LYS A 86 5.46 4.95 11.39
N LEU A 87 4.26 5.43 11.10
CA LEU A 87 4.07 6.72 10.44
C LEU A 87 4.53 7.87 11.34
N GLU A 88 4.25 7.80 12.63
CA GLU A 88 4.70 8.80 13.59
C GLU A 88 6.23 8.84 13.70
N ASP A 89 6.89 7.69 13.70
CA ASP A 89 8.35 7.59 13.68
C ASP A 89 8.90 8.21 12.39
N LYS A 90 8.28 7.92 11.26
CA LYS A 90 8.67 8.47 9.96
C LYS A 90 8.51 9.99 9.94
N ARG A 91 7.43 10.51 10.51
CA ARG A 91 7.20 11.95 10.64
C ARG A 91 8.30 12.61 11.46
N ALA A 92 8.65 12.03 12.61
CA ALA A 92 9.71 12.54 13.46
C ALA A 92 11.04 12.59 12.72
N ARG A 93 11.34 11.54 11.94
CA ARG A 93 12.55 11.48 11.13
C ARG A 93 12.57 12.57 10.06
N LEU A 94 11.45 12.76 9.37
CA LEU A 94 11.33 13.81 8.35
C LEU A 94 11.50 15.20 8.95
N ASP A 95 10.94 15.44 10.14
CA ASP A 95 11.08 16.72 10.85
C ASP A 95 12.56 17.02 11.14
N LYS A 96 13.32 16.00 11.56
CA LYS A 96 14.78 16.16 11.79
C LYS A 96 15.52 16.50 10.51
N LEU A 97 15.18 15.84 9.41
CA LEU A 97 15.81 16.11 8.11
C LEU A 97 15.51 17.54 7.64
N ILE A 98 14.27 17.97 7.79
CA ILE A 98 13.85 19.33 7.43
C ILE A 98 14.62 20.35 8.27
N THR A 99 14.72 20.12 9.56
CA THR A 99 15.48 20.99 10.47
C THR A 99 16.94 21.11 10.04
N ASN A 100 17.56 19.97 9.67
CA ASN A 100 18.95 19.97 9.21
C ASN A 100 19.13 20.76 7.92
N VAL A 101 18.21 20.63 6.97
CA VAL A 101 18.26 21.42 5.74
C VAL A 101 18.15 22.90 6.04
N LYS A 102 17.20 23.29 6.89
CA LYS A 102 17.02 24.70 7.29
C LYS A 102 18.27 25.28 7.93
N LYS A 103 18.93 24.52 8.80
CA LYS A 103 20.17 24.96 9.44
C LYS A 103 21.29 25.19 8.44
N ASN A 104 21.38 24.34 7.42
CA ASN A 104 22.43 24.47 6.41
C ASN A 104 22.14 25.58 5.41
N LEU A 105 20.88 25.95 5.21
CA LEU A 105 20.50 27.06 4.33
C LEU A 105 20.79 28.42 4.99
N ALA A 106 20.49 28.56 6.27
CA ALA A 106 20.62 29.84 6.98
C ALA A 106 22.04 30.46 6.90
N PRO A 107 23.15 29.70 7.16
CA PRO A 107 24.49 30.25 7.01
C PRO A 107 24.83 30.68 5.58
N LYS A 108 24.33 29.94 4.59
CA LYS A 108 24.57 30.28 3.17
C LYS A 108 23.83 31.53 2.77
N GLU A 109 22.63 31.74 3.22
CA GLU A 109 21.83 32.92 3.02
C GLU A 109 22.53 34.16 3.64
N ARG A 110 23.09 34.00 4.85
CA ARG A 110 23.84 35.03 5.51
C ARG A 110 25.07 35.44 4.71
N LYS A 111 25.82 34.46 4.19
CA LYS A 111 27.00 34.74 3.36
C LYS A 111 26.62 35.54 2.12
N ASN A 112 25.56 35.12 1.44
CA ASN A 112 25.10 35.83 0.25
C ASN A 112 24.61 37.22 0.57
N HIS A 113 24.14 37.46 1.76
CA HIS A 113 23.62 38.75 2.19
C HIS A 113 24.72 39.75 2.47
N TYR A 114 25.91 39.29 2.88
CA TYR A 114 27.03 40.13 3.21
C TYR A 114 27.94 40.44 1.99
N GLU A 115 27.76 39.75 0.93
CA GLU A 115 28.44 40.00 -0.32
C GLU A 115 27.72 41.04 -1.18
#